data_b728ad5524adaeb4429a6b13bd6bac75
#
_entry.id   b728ad5524adaeb4429a6b13bd6bac75
#
_cell.length_a   1.000
_cell.length_b   1.000
_cell.length_c   1.000
_cell.angle_alpha   90.00
_cell.angle_beta   90.00
_cell.angle_gamma   90.00
#
_symmetry.space_group_name_H-M   'P 1'
#
loop_
_entity.id
_entity.type
_entity.pdbx_description
1 polymer ?
#
loop_
_entity_poly.entity_id
_entity_poly.type
_entity_poly.pdbx_seq_one_letter_code
_entity_poly.pdbx_strand_id
1 'polypeptide(L)'
;MGKPTGFLEYERKTSKAEAPKERIKHFNEFHTHLSMEEQSKQGARCMDCGVPFCQAGMTIAGMTSGCPLHNLVPEWNDLAYSGNWERAYNRLKKTNNFPEFTSRVCPALCENACTCGLNGDAVATKENEYAIIENAYEKGYACAKPPKVRTNKKVAVIGSGPSGLAVADQLNKRGHNVTVFERSDRVGGLLMYGIPNMKLEKHIIDRKIR
;
A
#
# COMPACT_ATOMS: atom_id res chain seq x y z
N MET A 1 4.55 -5.97 -19.87
CA MET A 1 3.97 -4.66 -20.22
C MET A 1 2.48 -4.72 -19.99
N GLY A 2 1.90 -3.71 -19.35
CA GLY A 2 0.46 -3.62 -19.12
C GLY A 2 -0.33 -3.68 -20.43
N LYS A 3 -1.64 -3.69 -20.33
CA LYS A 3 -2.50 -3.66 -21.53
C LYS A 3 -2.60 -2.19 -22.02
N PRO A 4 -1.97 -1.79 -23.15
CA PRO A 4 -1.92 -0.39 -23.56
C PRO A 4 -3.29 0.28 -23.74
N THR A 5 -4.33 -0.52 -24.03
CA THR A 5 -5.71 -0.07 -24.28
C THR A 5 -6.65 -0.34 -23.10
N GLY A 6 -6.16 -0.93 -22.01
CA GLY A 6 -7.01 -1.36 -20.90
C GLY A 6 -7.83 -0.23 -20.27
N PHE A 7 -7.31 0.99 -20.23
CA PHE A 7 -8.04 2.17 -19.73
C PHE A 7 -9.22 2.59 -20.63
N LEU A 8 -9.23 2.18 -21.90
CA LEU A 8 -10.33 2.38 -22.83
C LEU A 8 -11.37 1.26 -22.78
N GLU A 9 -10.97 0.05 -22.35
CA GLU A 9 -11.80 -1.15 -22.37
C GLU A 9 -12.51 -1.41 -21.05
N TYR A 10 -11.89 -1.03 -19.93
CA TYR A 10 -12.41 -1.28 -18.59
C TYR A 10 -12.72 0.03 -17.89
N GLU A 11 -13.91 0.13 -17.32
CA GLU A 11 -14.29 1.24 -16.46
C GLU A 11 -13.51 1.21 -15.13
N ARG A 12 -13.25 2.37 -14.55
CA ARG A 12 -12.70 2.47 -13.21
C ARG A 12 -13.70 1.97 -12.18
N LYS A 13 -13.26 1.02 -11.37
CA LYS A 13 -14.01 0.53 -10.20
C LYS A 13 -13.16 0.64 -8.95
N THR A 14 -13.79 0.96 -7.85
CA THR A 14 -13.20 1.03 -6.51
C THR A 14 -14.09 0.30 -5.52
N SER A 15 -13.59 0.08 -4.32
CA SER A 15 -14.39 -0.44 -3.20
C SER A 15 -15.67 0.36 -3.00
N LYS A 16 -16.75 -0.34 -2.64
CA LYS A 16 -18.04 0.27 -2.32
C LYS A 16 -18.17 0.42 -0.81
N ALA A 17 -18.59 1.60 -0.38
CA ALA A 17 -18.92 1.81 1.02
C ALA A 17 -20.30 1.18 1.34
N GLU A 18 -20.44 0.59 2.52
CA GLU A 18 -21.72 0.16 3.06
C GLU A 18 -22.73 1.31 3.10
N ALA A 19 -24.01 0.97 3.05
CA ALA A 19 -25.06 1.96 3.16
C ALA A 19 -24.94 2.78 4.47
N PRO A 20 -25.16 4.10 4.45
CA PRO A 20 -25.00 4.95 5.64
C PRO A 20 -25.73 4.44 6.89
N LYS A 21 -26.93 3.86 6.73
CA LYS A 21 -27.73 3.30 7.83
C LYS A 21 -27.12 2.04 8.44
N GLU A 22 -26.27 1.30 7.70
CA GLU A 22 -25.58 0.12 8.21
C GLU A 22 -24.27 0.51 8.91
N ARG A 23 -23.45 1.33 8.25
CA ARG A 23 -22.13 1.72 8.79
C ARG A 23 -22.18 2.56 10.06
N ILE A 24 -23.30 3.22 10.37
CA ILE A 24 -23.48 3.91 11.66
C ILE A 24 -23.67 2.95 12.85
N LYS A 25 -23.91 1.65 12.60
CA LYS A 25 -24.13 0.64 13.65
C LYS A 25 -22.81 0.07 14.22
N HIS A 26 -21.67 0.37 13.60
CA HIS A 26 -20.36 -0.15 14.02
C HIS A 26 -19.23 0.84 13.70
N PHE A 27 -18.03 0.55 14.20
CA PHE A 27 -16.82 1.32 13.98
C PHE A 27 -15.75 0.55 13.16
N ASN A 28 -16.13 -0.54 12.50
CA ASN A 28 -15.24 -1.35 11.66
C ASN A 28 -15.01 -0.68 10.31
N GLU A 29 -14.01 -1.14 9.55
CA GLU A 29 -13.89 -0.81 8.13
C GLU A 29 -15.19 -1.17 7.42
N PHE A 30 -15.66 -0.29 6.54
CA PHE A 30 -16.99 -0.40 5.92
C PHE A 30 -16.94 -0.44 4.39
N HIS A 31 -15.78 -0.79 3.82
CA HIS A 31 -15.62 -0.91 2.37
C HIS A 31 -15.66 -2.37 1.96
N THR A 32 -16.50 -2.68 0.95
CA THR A 32 -16.48 -3.96 0.26
C THR A 32 -15.57 -3.85 -0.95
N HIS A 33 -14.45 -4.56 -0.92
CA HIS A 33 -13.44 -4.53 -1.97
C HIS A 33 -13.84 -5.39 -3.17
N LEU A 34 -13.15 -5.18 -4.29
CA LEU A 34 -13.38 -5.89 -5.54
C LEU A 34 -12.93 -7.35 -5.45
N SER A 35 -13.54 -8.23 -6.25
CA SER A 35 -13.03 -9.57 -6.45
C SER A 35 -11.65 -9.54 -7.12
N MET A 36 -10.88 -10.61 -6.99
CA MET A 36 -9.55 -10.71 -7.60
C MET A 36 -9.59 -10.56 -9.12
N GLU A 37 -10.65 -11.05 -9.78
CA GLU A 37 -10.85 -10.90 -11.22
C GLU A 37 -11.10 -9.44 -11.61
N GLU A 38 -12.01 -8.77 -10.91
CA GLU A 38 -12.28 -7.34 -11.13
C GLU A 38 -11.03 -6.50 -10.83
N GLN A 39 -10.27 -6.87 -9.80
CA GLN A 39 -9.06 -6.18 -9.44
C GLN A 39 -7.95 -6.32 -10.49
N SER A 40 -7.81 -7.50 -11.13
CA SER A 40 -6.91 -7.68 -12.26
C SER A 40 -7.27 -6.74 -13.41
N LYS A 41 -8.56 -6.56 -13.71
CA LYS A 41 -9.03 -5.59 -14.72
C LYS A 41 -8.63 -4.14 -14.35
N GLN A 42 -8.66 -3.80 -13.04
CA GLN A 42 -8.18 -2.48 -12.60
C GLN A 42 -6.66 -2.31 -12.79
N GLY A 43 -5.88 -3.38 -12.61
CA GLY A 43 -4.45 -3.39 -12.97
C GLY A 43 -4.22 -3.16 -14.47
N ALA A 44 -5.05 -3.77 -15.32
CA ALA A 44 -5.00 -3.59 -16.78
C ALA A 44 -5.23 -2.15 -17.25
N ARG A 45 -5.90 -1.32 -16.46
CA ARG A 45 -6.11 0.10 -16.78
C ARG A 45 -4.83 0.92 -16.82
N CYS A 46 -3.74 0.42 -16.24
CA CYS A 46 -2.44 1.07 -16.31
C CYS A 46 -1.82 0.85 -17.69
N MET A 47 -1.69 1.92 -18.47
CA MET A 47 -1.11 1.86 -19.80
C MET A 47 0.42 1.87 -19.84
N ASP A 48 1.08 1.84 -18.67
CA ASP A 48 2.55 1.92 -18.55
C ASP A 48 3.14 3.06 -19.41
N CYS A 49 2.73 4.29 -19.11
CA CYS A 49 2.85 5.46 -19.98
C CYS A 49 4.30 5.94 -20.25
N GLY A 50 5.33 5.24 -19.77
CA GLY A 50 6.74 5.60 -19.98
C GLY A 50 7.23 6.82 -19.18
N VAL A 51 6.35 7.76 -18.86
CA VAL A 51 6.61 8.91 -17.97
C VAL A 51 5.63 8.85 -16.80
N PRO A 52 5.84 7.95 -15.85
CA PRO A 52 4.88 7.66 -14.79
C PRO A 52 4.92 8.70 -13.69
N PHE A 53 4.20 9.80 -13.83
CA PHE A 53 4.05 10.82 -12.77
C PHE A 53 3.51 10.23 -11.47
N CYS A 54 2.74 9.15 -11.55
CA CYS A 54 2.23 8.44 -10.36
C CYS A 54 3.32 8.02 -9.38
N GLN A 55 4.53 7.71 -9.86
CA GLN A 55 5.68 7.32 -9.01
C GLN A 55 6.77 8.40 -8.87
N ALA A 56 6.57 9.58 -9.48
CA ALA A 56 7.64 10.59 -9.57
C ALA A 56 7.97 11.26 -8.23
N GLY A 57 6.99 11.46 -7.36
CA GLY A 57 7.18 12.11 -6.05
C GLY A 57 7.73 13.53 -6.17
N MET A 58 7.38 14.26 -7.23
CA MET A 58 7.89 15.59 -7.54
C MET A 58 7.11 16.67 -6.78
N THR A 59 7.78 17.75 -6.47
CA THR A 59 7.11 18.97 -5.99
C THR A 59 6.85 19.91 -7.18
N ILE A 60 5.58 20.18 -7.44
CA ILE A 60 5.13 21.07 -8.51
C ILE A 60 4.35 22.21 -7.85
N ALA A 61 4.78 23.46 -8.05
CA ALA A 61 4.17 24.65 -7.45
C ALA A 61 3.95 24.52 -5.92
N GLY A 62 4.91 23.92 -5.21
CA GLY A 62 4.84 23.73 -3.76
C GLY A 62 4.00 22.54 -3.29
N MET A 63 3.39 21.78 -4.20
CA MET A 63 2.57 20.61 -3.90
C MET A 63 3.25 19.32 -4.36
N THR A 64 3.20 18.26 -3.54
CA THR A 64 3.71 16.95 -3.93
C THR A 64 2.78 16.29 -4.93
N SER A 65 3.32 15.91 -6.08
CA SER A 65 2.64 15.16 -7.14
C SER A 65 3.21 13.75 -7.24
N GLY A 66 2.36 12.74 -7.31
CA GLY A 66 2.76 11.34 -7.35
C GLY A 66 3.13 10.76 -5.98
N CYS A 67 3.64 9.54 -5.99
CA CYS A 67 3.99 8.82 -4.77
C CYS A 67 5.35 9.29 -4.20
N PRO A 68 5.40 9.84 -2.98
CA PRO A 68 6.67 10.29 -2.38
C PRO A 68 7.61 9.14 -1.99
N LEU A 69 7.11 7.90 -1.96
CA LEU A 69 7.93 6.70 -1.78
C LEU A 69 8.49 6.16 -3.10
N HIS A 70 8.16 6.80 -4.22
CA HIS A 70 8.51 6.33 -5.56
C HIS A 70 8.07 4.87 -5.81
N ASN A 71 6.85 4.53 -5.38
CA ASN A 71 6.28 3.22 -5.60
C ASN A 71 6.23 2.88 -7.09
N LEU A 72 6.65 1.66 -7.42
CA LEU A 72 6.78 1.19 -8.80
C LEU A 72 5.41 0.79 -9.37
N VAL A 73 4.52 1.78 -9.42
CA VAL A 73 3.09 1.62 -9.73
C VAL A 73 2.81 0.89 -11.04
N PRO A 74 3.41 1.25 -12.19
CA PRO A 74 3.14 0.55 -13.44
C PRO A 74 3.51 -0.93 -13.38
N GLU A 75 4.65 -1.25 -12.76
CA GLU A 75 5.17 -2.61 -12.73
C GLU A 75 4.29 -3.56 -11.90
N TRP A 76 3.86 -3.16 -10.70
CA TRP A 76 3.00 -4.04 -9.90
C TRP A 76 1.53 -4.04 -10.39
N ASN A 77 1.08 -3.01 -11.12
CA ASN A 77 -0.19 -3.04 -11.82
C ASN A 77 -0.19 -4.09 -12.96
N ASP A 78 0.88 -4.14 -13.75
CA ASP A 78 1.05 -5.15 -14.81
C ASP A 78 1.09 -6.58 -14.22
N LEU A 79 1.81 -6.77 -13.11
CA LEU A 79 1.88 -8.04 -12.42
C LEU A 79 0.52 -8.47 -11.84
N ALA A 80 -0.27 -7.52 -11.29
CA ALA A 80 -1.62 -7.79 -10.82
C ALA A 80 -2.56 -8.15 -11.97
N TYR A 81 -2.48 -7.44 -13.10
CA TYR A 81 -3.24 -7.78 -14.31
C TYR A 81 -2.93 -9.17 -14.82
N SER A 82 -1.66 -9.55 -14.88
CA SER A 82 -1.23 -10.88 -15.36
C SER A 82 -1.43 -12.00 -14.33
N GLY A 83 -2.03 -11.72 -13.17
CA GLY A 83 -2.27 -12.71 -12.11
C GLY A 83 -1.02 -13.11 -11.30
N ASN A 84 0.10 -12.42 -11.48
CA ASN A 84 1.36 -12.69 -10.78
C ASN A 84 1.40 -11.99 -9.40
N TRP A 85 0.46 -12.31 -8.52
CA TRP A 85 0.24 -11.62 -7.24
C TRP A 85 1.44 -11.66 -6.30
N GLU A 86 2.16 -12.77 -6.22
CA GLU A 86 3.37 -12.87 -5.40
C GLU A 86 4.47 -11.92 -5.91
N ARG A 87 4.67 -11.84 -7.22
CA ARG A 87 5.63 -10.90 -7.80
C ARG A 87 5.18 -9.45 -7.61
N ALA A 88 3.87 -9.18 -7.75
CA ALA A 88 3.29 -7.86 -7.48
C ALA A 88 3.57 -7.43 -6.02
N TYR A 89 3.36 -8.33 -5.05
CA TYR A 89 3.69 -8.10 -3.66
C TYR A 89 5.19 -7.82 -3.45
N ASN A 90 6.06 -8.64 -4.00
CA ASN A 90 7.51 -8.44 -3.88
C ASN A 90 7.95 -7.11 -4.51
N ARG A 91 7.29 -6.69 -5.60
CA ARG A 91 7.58 -5.41 -6.25
C ARG A 91 7.10 -4.22 -5.44
N LEU A 92 5.89 -4.29 -4.90
CA LEU A 92 5.32 -3.29 -4.00
C LEU A 92 6.17 -3.12 -2.74
N LYS A 93 6.61 -4.23 -2.11
CA LYS A 93 7.44 -4.24 -0.90
C LYS A 93 8.84 -3.69 -1.09
N LYS A 94 9.29 -3.49 -2.34
CA LYS A 94 10.62 -2.93 -2.61
C LYS A 94 10.72 -1.47 -2.14
N THR A 95 9.67 -0.70 -2.29
CA THR A 95 9.62 0.72 -1.95
C THR A 95 8.67 1.04 -0.80
N ASN A 96 7.66 0.21 -0.54
CA ASN A 96 6.68 0.42 0.52
C ASN A 96 6.86 -0.60 1.67
N ASN A 97 7.14 -0.11 2.87
CA ASN A 97 7.28 -0.97 4.05
C ASN A 97 5.92 -1.48 4.57
N PHE A 98 4.84 -0.71 4.36
CA PHE A 98 3.54 -0.94 4.99
C PHE A 98 2.36 -0.76 4.03
N PRO A 99 2.27 -1.57 2.95
CA PRO A 99 1.14 -1.50 2.02
C PRO A 99 -0.21 -1.69 2.71
N GLU A 100 -0.27 -2.49 3.77
CA GLU A 100 -1.46 -2.72 4.58
C GLU A 100 -2.02 -1.45 5.23
N PHE A 101 -1.16 -0.47 5.53
CA PHE A 101 -1.58 0.82 6.09
C PHE A 101 -1.82 1.84 4.97
N THR A 102 -0.90 1.96 4.02
CA THR A 102 -1.00 2.96 2.96
C THR A 102 -2.18 2.71 2.03
N SER A 103 -2.49 1.47 1.71
CA SER A 103 -3.67 1.12 0.92
C SER A 103 -5.01 1.53 1.57
N ARG A 104 -5.02 1.74 2.89
CA ARG A 104 -6.20 2.20 3.63
C ARG A 104 -6.24 3.69 3.85
N VAL A 105 -5.13 4.29 4.28
CA VAL A 105 -5.11 5.67 4.79
C VAL A 105 -4.44 6.69 3.88
N CYS A 106 -3.69 6.27 2.87
CA CYS A 106 -3.01 7.19 1.95
C CYS A 106 -4.04 7.99 1.12
N PRO A 107 -3.82 9.31 0.91
CA PRO A 107 -4.67 10.13 0.05
C PRO A 107 -4.53 9.82 -1.44
N ALA A 108 -3.68 8.86 -1.81
CA ALA A 108 -3.48 8.37 -3.17
C ALA A 108 -3.04 9.48 -4.17
N LEU A 109 -1.99 10.24 -3.82
CA LEU A 109 -1.40 11.25 -4.71
C LEU A 109 -0.97 10.67 -6.07
N CYS A 110 -0.66 9.37 -6.10
CA CYS A 110 -0.37 8.64 -7.33
C CYS A 110 -1.56 8.58 -8.30
N GLU A 111 -2.80 8.49 -7.80
CA GLU A 111 -4.01 8.53 -8.64
C GLU A 111 -4.22 9.93 -9.21
N ASN A 112 -4.05 10.98 -8.39
CA ASN A 112 -4.15 12.36 -8.84
C ASN A 112 -3.12 12.72 -9.91
N ALA A 113 -1.95 12.09 -9.87
CA ALA A 113 -0.88 12.30 -10.86
C ALA A 113 -0.94 11.34 -12.06
N CYS A 114 -1.93 10.46 -12.12
CA CYS A 114 -2.06 9.49 -13.20
C CYS A 114 -2.43 10.17 -14.52
N THR A 115 -1.65 9.93 -15.57
CA THR A 115 -1.90 10.52 -16.91
C THR A 115 -3.19 10.06 -17.55
N CYS A 116 -3.72 8.87 -17.19
CA CYS A 116 -5.07 8.46 -17.58
C CYS A 116 -6.14 9.46 -17.11
N GLY A 117 -5.90 10.15 -16.00
CA GLY A 117 -6.79 11.17 -15.46
C GLY A 117 -6.92 12.45 -16.28
N LEU A 118 -6.09 12.63 -17.32
CA LEU A 118 -6.18 13.80 -18.21
C LEU A 118 -7.36 13.70 -19.19
N ASN A 119 -7.73 12.49 -19.61
CA ASN A 119 -8.75 12.25 -20.61
C ASN A 119 -9.88 11.31 -20.13
N GLY A 120 -9.85 10.90 -18.86
CA GLY A 120 -10.82 9.98 -18.28
C GLY A 120 -10.51 9.71 -16.81
N ASP A 121 -10.85 8.53 -16.34
CA ASP A 121 -10.60 8.15 -14.95
C ASP A 121 -9.17 7.64 -14.73
N ALA A 122 -8.53 8.12 -13.68
CA ALA A 122 -7.25 7.61 -13.22
C ALA A 122 -7.31 6.11 -12.87
N VAL A 123 -6.17 5.43 -12.88
CA VAL A 123 -6.06 4.04 -12.41
C VAL A 123 -6.37 3.99 -10.90
N ALA A 124 -7.15 3.00 -10.47
CA ALA A 124 -7.48 2.76 -9.06
C ALA A 124 -6.28 2.14 -8.30
N THR A 125 -5.19 2.90 -8.21
CA THR A 125 -3.89 2.45 -7.70
C THR A 125 -3.96 1.98 -6.25
N LYS A 126 -4.69 2.70 -5.42
CA LYS A 126 -4.86 2.39 -4.00
C LYS A 126 -5.62 1.07 -3.78
N GLU A 127 -6.64 0.80 -4.60
CA GLU A 127 -7.36 -0.49 -4.58
C GLU A 127 -6.45 -1.64 -5.05
N ASN A 128 -5.62 -1.42 -6.07
CA ASN A 128 -4.65 -2.41 -6.52
C ASN A 128 -3.63 -2.73 -5.42
N GLU A 129 -3.13 -1.71 -4.72
CA GLU A 129 -2.24 -1.87 -3.57
C GLU A 129 -2.89 -2.69 -2.45
N TYR A 130 -4.16 -2.39 -2.14
CA TYR A 130 -4.95 -3.13 -1.16
C TYR A 130 -5.07 -4.62 -1.54
N ALA A 131 -5.49 -4.90 -2.77
CA ALA A 131 -5.66 -6.28 -3.22
C ALA A 131 -4.34 -7.06 -3.20
N ILE A 132 -3.22 -6.43 -3.59
CA ILE A 132 -1.90 -7.07 -3.56
C ILE A 132 -1.51 -7.46 -2.14
N ILE A 133 -1.67 -6.57 -1.16
CA ILE A 133 -1.24 -6.87 0.20
C ILE A 133 -2.18 -7.86 0.91
N GLU A 134 -3.49 -7.74 0.73
CA GLU A 134 -4.43 -8.68 1.36
C GLU A 134 -4.29 -10.08 0.76
N ASN A 135 -4.14 -10.20 -0.56
CA ASN A 135 -3.82 -11.48 -1.19
C ASN A 135 -2.49 -12.06 -0.65
N ALA A 136 -1.49 -11.22 -0.41
CA ALA A 136 -0.21 -11.68 0.12
C ALA A 136 -0.34 -12.27 1.54
N TYR A 137 -1.19 -11.70 2.38
CA TYR A 137 -1.50 -12.27 3.69
C TYR A 137 -2.31 -13.56 3.57
N GLU A 138 -3.34 -13.57 2.74
CA GLU A 138 -4.19 -14.75 2.50
C GLU A 138 -3.39 -15.95 1.99
N LYS A 139 -2.47 -15.72 1.05
CA LYS A 139 -1.63 -16.78 0.46
C LYS A 139 -0.33 -17.06 1.24
N GLY A 140 -0.08 -16.33 2.33
CA GLY A 140 1.10 -16.55 3.17
C GLY A 140 2.41 -15.97 2.60
N TYR A 141 2.36 -15.14 1.54
CA TYR A 141 3.55 -14.45 1.02
C TYR A 141 4.06 -13.37 1.96
N ALA A 142 3.14 -12.74 2.69
CA ALA A 142 3.44 -11.71 3.69
C ALA A 142 3.84 -12.37 5.02
N CYS A 143 5.03 -12.93 5.06
CA CYS A 143 5.60 -13.55 6.23
C CYS A 143 6.91 -12.85 6.64
N ALA A 144 7.35 -13.09 7.89
CA ALA A 144 8.62 -12.61 8.37
C ALA A 144 9.78 -13.19 7.54
N LYS A 145 10.65 -12.33 7.04
CA LYS A 145 11.84 -12.70 6.26
C LYS A 145 13.09 -12.13 6.94
N PRO A 146 13.57 -12.77 8.02
CA PRO A 146 14.78 -12.31 8.70
C PRO A 146 15.98 -12.35 7.77
N PRO A 147 16.94 -11.42 7.89
CA PRO A 147 18.14 -11.40 7.09
C PRO A 147 19.00 -12.66 7.38
N LYS A 148 19.60 -13.23 6.33
CA LYS A 148 20.46 -14.43 6.45
C LYS A 148 21.74 -14.15 7.22
N VAL A 149 22.26 -12.93 7.16
CA VAL A 149 23.51 -12.50 7.79
C VAL A 149 23.23 -11.31 8.70
N ARG A 150 23.74 -11.36 9.93
CA ARG A 150 23.67 -10.25 10.89
C ARG A 150 24.99 -9.49 10.93
N THR A 151 24.90 -8.16 11.00
CA THR A 151 26.07 -7.27 11.06
C THR A 151 26.64 -7.11 12.47
N ASN A 152 26.01 -7.72 13.49
CA ASN A 152 26.29 -7.56 14.92
C ASN A 152 26.13 -6.12 15.45
N LYS A 153 25.75 -5.15 14.62
CA LYS A 153 25.41 -3.80 15.06
C LYS A 153 24.06 -3.80 15.75
N LYS A 154 24.00 -3.19 16.93
CA LYS A 154 22.77 -2.99 17.71
C LYS A 154 22.27 -1.56 17.50
N VAL A 155 20.99 -1.42 17.16
CA VAL A 155 20.37 -0.11 16.90
C VAL A 155 19.11 0.00 17.76
N ALA A 156 19.00 1.09 18.52
CA ALA A 156 17.79 1.45 19.24
C ALA A 156 16.98 2.42 18.38
N VAL A 157 15.70 2.13 18.20
CA VAL A 157 14.73 3.04 17.56
C VAL A 157 13.75 3.50 18.63
N ILE A 158 13.66 4.81 18.83
CA ILE A 158 12.80 5.41 19.85
C ILE A 158 11.47 5.80 19.22
N GLY A 159 10.41 5.15 19.64
CA GLY A 159 9.05 5.30 19.13
C GLY A 159 8.68 4.30 18.04
N SER A 160 7.47 3.76 18.13
CA SER A 160 6.92 2.77 17.21
C SER A 160 5.85 3.33 16.26
N GLY A 161 5.84 4.64 16.03
CA GLY A 161 5.02 5.25 14.99
C GLY A 161 5.48 4.80 13.60
N PRO A 162 4.76 5.19 12.52
CA PRO A 162 5.07 4.77 11.15
C PRO A 162 6.53 4.98 10.76
N SER A 163 7.12 6.11 11.11
CA SER A 163 8.53 6.42 10.81
C SER A 163 9.51 5.49 11.53
N GLY A 164 9.30 5.27 12.84
CA GLY A 164 10.13 4.37 13.63
C GLY A 164 10.05 2.93 13.14
N LEU A 165 8.85 2.44 12.84
CA LEU A 165 8.66 1.12 12.27
C LEU A 165 9.31 0.98 10.89
N ALA A 166 9.24 2.03 10.03
CA ALA A 166 9.88 2.00 8.71
C ALA A 166 11.41 1.93 8.84
N VAL A 167 11.99 2.72 9.73
CA VAL A 167 13.43 2.65 10.03
C VAL A 167 13.81 1.28 10.55
N ALA A 168 13.04 0.72 11.50
CA ALA A 168 13.30 -0.59 12.06
C ALA A 168 13.25 -1.70 10.99
N ASP A 169 12.24 -1.70 10.11
CA ASP A 169 12.12 -2.65 9.00
C ASP A 169 13.33 -2.56 8.06
N GLN A 170 13.72 -1.35 7.65
CA GLN A 170 14.85 -1.14 6.74
C GLN A 170 16.19 -1.53 7.36
N LEU A 171 16.44 -1.20 8.62
CA LEU A 171 17.67 -1.57 9.32
C LEU A 171 17.73 -3.08 9.57
N ASN A 172 16.60 -3.70 9.95
CA ASN A 172 16.54 -5.15 10.09
C ASN A 172 16.82 -5.88 8.77
N LYS A 173 16.25 -5.44 7.65
CA LYS A 173 16.54 -5.98 6.31
C LYS A 173 18.02 -5.90 5.94
N ARG A 174 18.73 -4.88 6.44
CA ARG A 174 20.20 -4.72 6.26
C ARG A 174 21.03 -5.56 7.21
N GLY A 175 20.40 -6.35 8.08
CA GLY A 175 21.08 -7.28 8.99
C GLY A 175 21.40 -6.71 10.36
N HIS A 176 20.98 -5.50 10.70
CA HIS A 176 21.21 -4.95 12.04
C HIS A 176 20.28 -5.60 13.07
N ASN A 177 20.73 -5.65 14.32
CA ASN A 177 19.91 -6.05 15.46
C ASN A 177 19.17 -4.79 15.96
N VAL A 178 17.88 -4.70 15.67
CA VAL A 178 17.08 -3.51 15.96
C VAL A 178 16.16 -3.78 17.14
N THR A 179 16.15 -2.87 18.11
CA THR A 179 15.19 -2.84 19.20
C THR A 179 14.39 -1.57 19.13
N VAL A 180 13.07 -1.69 19.07
CA VAL A 180 12.15 -0.54 19.07
C VAL A 180 11.65 -0.33 20.52
N PHE A 181 11.82 0.87 21.02
CA PHE A 181 11.33 1.29 22.34
C PHE A 181 10.08 2.15 22.16
N GLU A 182 8.99 1.75 22.79
CA GLU A 182 7.71 2.47 22.77
C GLU A 182 7.32 2.86 24.19
N ARG A 183 6.91 4.10 24.40
CA ARG A 183 6.47 4.60 25.72
C ARG A 183 5.01 4.26 26.03
N SER A 184 4.21 4.05 24.97
CA SER A 184 2.78 3.71 25.11
C SER A 184 2.60 2.22 25.34
N ASP A 185 1.41 1.82 25.76
CA ASP A 185 1.04 0.42 26.01
C ASP A 185 0.96 -0.44 24.74
N ARG A 186 0.80 0.20 23.56
CA ARG A 186 0.68 -0.49 22.26
C ARG A 186 1.54 0.17 21.19
N VAL A 187 2.05 -0.67 20.28
CA VAL A 187 2.84 -0.28 19.11
C VAL A 187 1.96 0.38 18.06
N GLY A 188 2.52 1.32 17.29
CA GLY A 188 1.87 1.88 16.11
C GLY A 188 1.72 3.40 16.13
N GLY A 189 1.88 4.05 17.29
CA GLY A 189 1.76 5.51 17.39
C GLY A 189 0.42 6.01 16.82
N LEU A 190 0.45 6.95 15.86
CA LEU A 190 -0.77 7.49 15.24
C LEU A 190 -1.63 6.44 14.52
N LEU A 191 -1.06 5.35 14.03
CA LEU A 191 -1.84 4.25 13.45
C LEU A 191 -2.78 3.65 14.49
N MET A 192 -2.28 3.48 15.72
CA MET A 192 -3.03 2.91 16.85
C MET A 192 -3.98 3.93 17.48
N TYR A 193 -3.50 5.14 17.77
CA TYR A 193 -4.20 6.09 18.62
C TYR A 193 -4.83 7.27 17.86
N GLY A 194 -4.41 7.55 16.62
CA GLY A 194 -4.87 8.72 15.86
C GLY A 194 -5.85 8.39 14.72
N ILE A 195 -5.69 7.24 14.06
CA ILE A 195 -6.56 6.85 12.95
C ILE A 195 -7.80 6.13 13.48
N PRO A 196 -9.02 6.55 13.11
CA PRO A 196 -10.24 5.87 13.57
C PRO A 196 -10.32 4.44 12.99
N ASN A 197 -10.93 3.54 13.75
CA ASN A 197 -11.05 2.12 13.41
C ASN A 197 -11.74 1.89 12.06
N MET A 198 -12.71 2.73 11.72
CA MET A 198 -13.41 2.68 10.43
C MET A 198 -12.53 2.91 9.19
N LYS A 199 -11.31 3.41 9.37
CA LYS A 199 -10.32 3.60 8.30
C LYS A 199 -9.15 2.63 8.36
N LEU A 200 -8.82 2.16 9.57
CA LEU A 200 -7.74 1.21 9.81
C LEU A 200 -8.06 0.45 11.10
N GLU A 201 -8.56 -0.76 10.97
CA GLU A 201 -8.82 -1.63 12.11
C GLU A 201 -7.51 -2.02 12.81
N LYS A 202 -7.55 -2.04 14.15
CA LYS A 202 -6.32 -2.22 14.95
C LYS A 202 -5.70 -3.61 14.80
N HIS A 203 -6.51 -4.62 14.48
CA HIS A 203 -6.00 -5.96 14.19
C HIS A 203 -5.05 -5.99 12.97
N ILE A 204 -5.18 -5.05 12.02
CA ILE A 204 -4.25 -4.91 10.88
C ILE A 204 -2.85 -4.52 11.36
N ILE A 205 -2.77 -3.65 12.38
CA ILE A 205 -1.51 -3.26 13.00
C ILE A 205 -0.92 -4.47 13.74
N ASP A 206 -1.74 -5.15 14.55
CA ASP A 206 -1.32 -6.34 15.30
C ASP A 206 -0.82 -7.46 14.35
N ARG A 207 -1.52 -7.67 13.22
CA ARG A 207 -1.12 -8.61 12.17
C ARG A 207 0.27 -8.29 11.59
N LYS A 208 0.58 -6.99 11.45
CA LYS A 208 1.87 -6.57 10.90
C LYS A 208 3.01 -6.69 11.87
N ILE A 209 2.77 -6.49 13.16
CA ILE A 209 3.80 -6.49 14.20
C ILE A 209 4.22 -7.91 14.62
N ARG A 210 3.31 -8.87 14.54
CA ARG A 210 3.59 -10.31 14.78
C ARG A 210 4.46 -10.92 13.69
#